data_6182244ebea85eb3e6796af55f57e86c
#
_entry.id   6182244ebea85eb3e6796af55f57e86c
#
_cell.length_a   1.000
_cell.length_b   1.000
_cell.length_c   1.000
_cell.angle_alpha   90.00
_cell.angle_beta   90.00
_cell.angle_gamma   90.00
#
_symmetry.space_group_name_H-M   'P 1'
#
loop_
_entity.id
_entity.type
_entity.pdbx_description
1 polymer ?
#
loop_
_entity_poly.entity_id
_entity_poly.type
_entity_poly.pdbx_seq_one_letter_code
_entity_poly.pdbx_strand_id
1 'polypeptide(L)'
;MGASLVAMAKAKPEQNFLGIEVHSPGVGACLASAEEEGVQNLRVMCHDAVEVLHTMIPDNSLNMVQLFFPDPWHKARHNKRRIVQPPFAELVKSKLKLGGVFHMATDWEAYAVHMLEVMSSLEGYRNQSASNDYVPRPESRPVTKFSGHRLGHGVWDLMFERVK
;
A
#
# COMPACT_ATOMS: atom_id res chain seq x y z
N MET A 1 8.86 7.27 -2.95
CA MET A 1 7.40 7.04 -3.02
C MET A 1 6.74 7.66 -4.25
N GLY A 2 6.96 8.91 -4.51
CA GLY A 2 6.36 9.60 -5.65
C GLY A 2 6.67 8.98 -7.01
N ALA A 3 7.92 8.54 -7.20
CA ALA A 3 8.34 7.95 -8.47
C ALA A 3 7.58 6.64 -8.78
N SER A 4 7.32 5.83 -7.77
CA SER A 4 6.58 4.59 -7.91
C SER A 4 5.12 4.86 -8.32
N LEU A 5 4.48 5.82 -7.65
CA LEU A 5 3.09 6.19 -7.92
C LEU A 5 2.93 6.77 -9.33
N VAL A 6 3.82 7.65 -9.74
CA VAL A 6 3.80 8.24 -11.09
C VAL A 6 4.00 7.15 -12.15
N ALA A 7 4.94 6.23 -11.93
CA ALA A 7 5.17 5.12 -12.86
C ALA A 7 3.95 4.22 -13.00
N MET A 8 3.26 3.91 -11.90
CA MET A 8 2.04 3.12 -11.94
C MET A 8 0.92 3.82 -12.70
N ALA A 9 0.73 5.10 -12.44
CA ALA A 9 -0.31 5.88 -13.12
C ALA A 9 -0.04 6.00 -14.61
N LYS A 10 1.21 6.21 -15.00
CA LYS A 10 1.63 6.29 -16.40
C LYS A 10 1.40 4.97 -17.14
N ALA A 11 1.68 3.85 -16.46
CA ALA A 11 1.53 2.52 -17.04
C ALA A 11 0.06 2.12 -17.26
N LYS A 12 -0.86 2.71 -16.50
CA LYS A 12 -2.29 2.36 -16.54
C LYS A 12 -3.15 3.62 -16.67
N PRO A 13 -3.14 4.27 -17.83
CA PRO A 13 -3.85 5.54 -18.00
C PRO A 13 -5.37 5.42 -17.89
N GLU A 14 -5.92 4.22 -18.02
CA GLU A 14 -7.35 3.96 -17.90
C GLU A 14 -7.82 3.86 -16.44
N GLN A 15 -6.89 3.81 -15.48
CA GLN A 15 -7.21 3.74 -14.06
C GLN A 15 -6.93 5.08 -13.39
N ASN A 16 -7.67 5.37 -12.33
CA ASN A 16 -7.46 6.55 -11.49
C ASN A 16 -6.68 6.19 -10.25
N PHE A 17 -5.70 7.01 -9.93
CA PHE A 17 -4.81 6.80 -8.78
C PHE A 17 -4.95 7.96 -7.80
N LEU A 18 -5.00 7.62 -6.52
CA LEU A 18 -4.95 8.59 -5.42
C LEU A 18 -3.78 8.24 -4.52
N GLY A 19 -2.83 9.16 -4.41
CA GLY A 19 -1.72 9.05 -3.46
C GLY A 19 -2.03 9.84 -2.21
N ILE A 20 -1.69 9.27 -1.06
CA ILE A 20 -1.89 9.92 0.23
C ILE A 20 -0.55 9.94 0.96
N GLU A 21 -0.11 11.11 1.36
CA GLU A 21 1.19 11.34 1.99
C GLU A 21 1.09 12.47 3.00
N VAL A 22 1.66 12.29 4.18
CA VAL A 22 1.69 13.35 5.19
C VAL A 22 2.87 14.30 5.04
N HIS A 23 3.89 13.89 4.31
CA HIS A 23 5.15 14.64 4.15
C HIS A 23 5.05 15.59 2.94
N SER A 24 4.87 16.89 3.19
CA SER A 24 4.66 17.89 2.14
C SER A 24 5.71 17.90 1.03
N PRO A 25 7.03 17.80 1.31
CA PRO A 25 8.02 17.73 0.23
C PRO A 25 7.82 16.53 -0.68
N GLY A 26 7.38 15.38 -0.14
CA GLY A 26 7.07 14.21 -0.94
C GLY A 26 5.90 14.42 -1.87
N VAL A 27 4.87 15.13 -1.41
CA VAL A 27 3.71 15.50 -2.23
C VAL A 27 4.14 16.41 -3.38
N GLY A 28 4.91 17.46 -3.09
CA GLY A 28 5.40 18.38 -4.10
C GLY A 28 6.25 17.70 -5.17
N ALA A 29 7.15 16.82 -4.76
CA ALA A 29 7.99 16.06 -5.68
C ALA A 29 7.17 15.13 -6.57
N CYS A 30 6.15 14.49 -6.02
CA CYS A 30 5.25 13.62 -6.76
C CYS A 30 4.46 14.41 -7.82
N LEU A 31 3.92 15.55 -7.46
CA LEU A 31 3.17 16.42 -8.39
C LEU A 31 4.04 16.94 -9.51
N ALA A 32 5.28 17.38 -9.20
CA ALA A 32 6.21 17.85 -10.21
C ALA A 32 6.58 16.74 -11.19
N SER A 33 6.82 15.54 -10.70
CA SER A 33 7.14 14.37 -11.53
C SER A 33 5.95 13.99 -12.42
N ALA A 34 4.74 14.03 -11.89
CA ALA A 34 3.53 13.73 -12.65
C ALA A 34 3.34 14.73 -13.79
N GLU A 35 3.58 16.00 -13.53
CA GLU A 35 3.50 17.06 -14.56
C GLU A 35 4.54 16.84 -15.65
N GLU A 36 5.81 16.57 -15.28
CA GLU A 36 6.87 16.27 -16.25
C GLU A 36 6.53 15.09 -17.15
N GLU A 37 5.96 14.04 -16.58
CA GLU A 37 5.61 12.81 -17.30
C GLU A 37 4.27 12.90 -18.02
N GLY A 38 3.53 13.99 -17.88
CA GLY A 38 2.24 14.18 -18.53
C GLY A 38 1.13 13.28 -17.99
N VAL A 39 1.24 12.87 -16.73
CA VAL A 39 0.28 11.97 -16.07
C VAL A 39 -0.94 12.78 -15.62
N GLN A 40 -2.13 12.34 -16.02
CA GLN A 40 -3.39 13.04 -15.73
C GLN A 40 -4.36 12.25 -14.83
N ASN A 41 -4.09 10.98 -14.61
CA ASN A 41 -4.95 10.07 -13.85
C ASN A 41 -4.50 9.90 -12.39
N LEU A 42 -3.77 10.87 -11.87
CA LEU A 42 -3.22 10.85 -10.52
C LEU A 42 -3.66 12.07 -9.73
N ARG A 43 -4.10 11.83 -8.51
CA ARG A 43 -4.34 12.88 -7.50
C ARG A 43 -3.51 12.55 -6.28
N VAL A 44 -3.02 13.56 -5.59
CA VAL A 44 -2.20 13.39 -4.39
C VAL A 44 -2.78 14.27 -3.29
N MET A 45 -2.94 13.68 -2.10
CA MET A 45 -3.42 14.40 -0.90
C MET A 45 -2.33 14.40 0.16
N CYS A 46 -2.10 15.58 0.74
CA CYS A 46 -1.24 15.73 1.91
C CYS A 46 -2.09 15.64 3.17
N HIS A 47 -2.31 14.41 3.65
CA HIS A 47 -3.22 14.19 4.77
C HIS A 47 -2.95 12.83 5.41
N ASP A 48 -3.52 12.60 6.60
CA ASP A 48 -3.45 11.30 7.26
C ASP A 48 -4.32 10.27 6.50
N ALA A 49 -3.72 9.15 6.11
CA ALA A 49 -4.38 8.11 5.34
C ALA A 49 -5.60 7.52 6.05
N VAL A 50 -5.52 7.30 7.36
CA VAL A 50 -6.64 6.74 8.12
C VAL A 50 -7.84 7.68 8.07
N GLU A 51 -7.60 8.97 8.26
CA GLU A 51 -8.67 9.97 8.21
C GLU A 51 -9.27 10.09 6.82
N VAL A 52 -8.45 10.07 5.77
CA VAL A 52 -8.93 10.10 4.39
C VAL A 52 -9.82 8.89 4.10
N LEU A 53 -9.40 7.70 4.51
CA LEU A 53 -10.21 6.49 4.31
C LEU A 53 -11.54 6.58 5.05
N HIS A 54 -11.54 7.08 6.29
CA HIS A 54 -12.78 7.21 7.06
C HIS A 54 -13.76 8.22 6.49
N THR A 55 -13.25 9.40 6.07
CA THR A 55 -14.12 10.55 5.82
C THR A 55 -14.33 10.88 4.34
N MET A 56 -13.42 10.45 3.47
CA MET A 56 -13.41 10.88 2.07
C MET A 56 -13.58 9.76 1.06
N ILE A 57 -13.41 8.51 1.47
CA ILE A 57 -13.51 7.37 0.57
C ILE A 57 -14.82 6.62 0.83
N PRO A 58 -15.69 6.51 -0.18
CA PRO A 58 -16.92 5.72 -0.02
C PRO A 58 -16.62 4.23 0.17
N ASP A 59 -17.51 3.55 0.89
CA ASP A 59 -17.42 2.11 1.03
C ASP A 59 -17.55 1.43 -0.34
N ASN A 60 -16.87 0.30 -0.50
CA ASN A 60 -16.93 -0.53 -1.70
C ASN A 60 -16.57 0.23 -2.99
N SER A 61 -15.59 1.15 -2.92
CA SER A 61 -15.25 2.01 -4.05
C SER A 61 -13.89 1.74 -4.68
N LEU A 62 -13.00 1.06 -3.95
CA LEU A 62 -11.61 0.89 -4.40
C LEU A 62 -11.36 -0.50 -4.98
N ASN A 63 -10.64 -0.55 -6.09
CA ASN A 63 -10.19 -1.81 -6.67
C ASN A 63 -8.94 -2.34 -5.98
N MET A 64 -8.08 -1.44 -5.50
CA MET A 64 -6.84 -1.81 -4.84
C MET A 64 -6.41 -0.72 -3.86
N VAL A 65 -5.90 -1.14 -2.72
CA VAL A 65 -5.20 -0.27 -1.78
C VAL A 65 -3.76 -0.76 -1.71
N GLN A 66 -2.81 0.14 -1.90
CA GLN A 66 -1.38 -0.16 -1.88
C GLN A 66 -0.74 0.56 -0.71
N LEU A 67 -0.05 -0.20 0.14
CA LEU A 67 0.69 0.33 1.28
C LEU A 67 2.12 -0.19 1.18
N PHE A 68 3.01 0.64 0.65
CA PHE A 68 4.38 0.24 0.38
C PHE A 68 5.35 0.90 1.36
N PHE A 69 6.15 0.07 2.02
CA PHE A 69 7.23 0.49 2.90
C PHE A 69 6.77 1.42 4.04
N PRO A 70 5.69 1.04 4.76
CA PRO A 70 5.30 1.82 5.93
C PRO A 70 6.38 1.72 7.00
N ASP A 71 6.41 2.69 7.93
CA ASP A 71 7.40 2.68 9.02
C ASP A 71 7.28 1.38 9.82
N PRO A 72 8.34 0.59 9.90
CA PRO A 72 8.29 -0.71 10.59
C PRO A 72 8.27 -0.60 12.11
N TRP A 73 8.61 0.58 12.69
CA TRP A 73 8.68 0.75 14.14
C TRP A 73 9.39 -0.45 14.78
N HIS A 74 10.64 -0.69 14.38
CA HIS A 74 11.36 -1.95 14.64
C HIS A 74 11.67 -2.23 16.11
N LYS A 75 11.66 -1.22 16.98
CA LYS A 75 11.84 -1.44 18.42
C LYS A 75 10.57 -2.05 19.02
N ALA A 76 10.72 -3.09 19.83
CA ALA A 76 9.58 -3.80 20.41
C ALA A 76 8.58 -2.87 21.10
N ARG A 77 9.06 -1.86 21.84
CA ARG A 77 8.21 -0.89 22.56
C ARG A 77 7.36 -0.02 21.62
N HIS A 78 7.71 0.03 20.32
CA HIS A 78 7.01 0.85 19.32
C HIS A 78 6.22 0.02 18.32
N ASN A 79 6.24 -1.31 18.40
CA ASN A 79 5.53 -2.16 17.44
C ASN A 79 4.04 -1.83 17.33
N LYS A 80 3.42 -1.38 18.42
CA LYS A 80 2.01 -0.97 18.45
C LYS A 80 1.70 0.24 17.56
N ARG A 81 2.73 0.99 17.12
CA ARG A 81 2.57 2.15 16.24
C ARG A 81 2.51 1.76 14.76
N ARG A 82 2.81 0.51 14.44
CA ARG A 82 2.69 0.02 13.06
C ARG A 82 1.27 0.21 12.57
N ILE A 83 1.11 0.74 11.35
CA ILE A 83 -0.21 1.02 10.82
C ILE A 83 -1.03 -0.24 10.55
N VAL A 84 -0.37 -1.33 10.12
CA VAL A 84 -1.08 -2.57 9.82
C VAL A 84 -1.45 -3.28 11.12
N GLN A 85 -2.65 -2.98 11.58
CA GLN A 85 -3.31 -3.57 12.74
C GLN A 85 -4.73 -3.97 12.33
N PRO A 86 -5.41 -4.84 13.09
CA PRO A 86 -6.76 -5.25 12.72
C PRO A 86 -7.74 -4.10 12.42
N PRO A 87 -7.81 -3.01 13.22
CA PRO A 87 -8.73 -1.92 12.89
C PRO A 87 -8.46 -1.27 11.53
N PHE A 88 -7.20 -1.06 11.19
CA PHE A 88 -6.83 -0.48 9.90
C PHE A 88 -7.17 -1.43 8.75
N ALA A 89 -6.84 -2.71 8.90
CA ALA A 89 -7.14 -3.71 7.88
C ALA A 89 -8.64 -3.87 7.66
N GLU A 90 -9.45 -3.78 8.71
CA GLU A 90 -10.91 -3.78 8.60
C GLU A 90 -11.42 -2.52 7.89
N LEU A 91 -10.84 -1.37 8.18
CA LEU A 91 -11.17 -0.12 7.50
C LEU A 91 -10.89 -0.23 6.00
N VAL A 92 -9.72 -0.72 5.62
CA VAL A 92 -9.35 -0.93 4.23
C VAL A 92 -10.33 -1.87 3.56
N LYS A 93 -10.69 -2.98 4.22
CA LYS A 93 -11.65 -3.94 3.69
C LYS A 93 -12.98 -3.26 3.35
N SER A 94 -13.47 -2.40 4.23
CA SER A 94 -14.75 -1.70 4.01
C SER A 94 -14.73 -0.79 2.79
N LYS A 95 -13.57 -0.28 2.40
CA LYS A 95 -13.42 0.61 1.24
C LYS A 95 -13.15 -0.13 -0.06
N LEU A 96 -12.63 -1.34 0.01
CA LEU A 96 -12.42 -2.18 -1.16
C LEU A 96 -13.75 -2.71 -1.70
N LYS A 97 -13.85 -2.83 -3.02
CA LYS A 97 -14.92 -3.61 -3.65
C LYS A 97 -14.70 -5.09 -3.34
N LEU A 98 -15.74 -5.89 -3.44
CA LEU A 98 -15.57 -7.35 -3.45
C LEU A 98 -14.64 -7.72 -4.62
N GLY A 99 -13.63 -8.55 -4.34
CA GLY A 99 -12.58 -8.86 -5.30
C GLY A 99 -11.45 -7.84 -5.33
N GLY A 100 -11.61 -6.71 -4.65
CA GLY A 100 -10.53 -5.73 -4.50
C GLY A 100 -9.40 -6.27 -3.64
N VAL A 101 -8.20 -5.72 -3.83
CA VAL A 101 -6.98 -6.26 -3.24
C VAL A 101 -6.30 -5.24 -2.34
N PHE A 102 -5.87 -5.68 -1.18
CA PHE A 102 -4.97 -4.94 -0.31
C PHE A 102 -3.55 -5.48 -0.53
N HIS A 103 -2.69 -4.66 -1.14
CA HIS A 103 -1.31 -5.00 -1.44
C HIS A 103 -0.37 -4.24 -0.52
N MET A 104 0.39 -4.98 0.28
CA MET A 104 1.39 -4.43 1.19
C MET A 104 2.78 -4.89 0.75
N ALA A 105 3.78 -4.05 0.96
CA ALA A 105 5.17 -4.41 0.73
C ALA A 105 6.04 -3.80 1.82
N THR A 106 7.01 -4.57 2.30
CA THR A 106 7.97 -4.12 3.30
C THR A 106 9.31 -4.80 3.08
N ASP A 107 10.39 -4.11 3.43
CA ASP A 107 11.74 -4.67 3.44
C ASP A 107 12.18 -5.09 4.84
N TRP A 108 11.27 -5.05 5.82
CA TRP A 108 11.53 -5.44 7.21
C TRP A 108 10.81 -6.74 7.53
N GLU A 109 11.58 -7.83 7.69
CA GLU A 109 11.00 -9.18 7.85
C GLU A 109 10.03 -9.28 9.02
N ALA A 110 10.39 -8.74 10.18
CA ALA A 110 9.51 -8.78 11.35
C ALA A 110 8.16 -8.11 11.09
N TYR A 111 8.15 -7.04 10.31
CA TYR A 111 6.91 -6.41 9.92
C TYR A 111 6.14 -7.25 8.89
N ALA A 112 6.84 -7.88 7.97
CA ALA A 112 6.19 -8.79 7.01
C ALA A 112 5.47 -9.93 7.74
N VAL A 113 6.11 -10.52 8.75
CA VAL A 113 5.49 -11.55 9.59
C VAL A 113 4.26 -10.99 10.32
N HIS A 114 4.37 -9.80 10.89
CA HIS A 114 3.27 -9.13 11.57
C HIS A 114 2.09 -8.88 10.63
N MET A 115 2.36 -8.36 9.42
CA MET A 115 1.33 -8.15 8.41
C MET A 115 0.60 -9.45 8.08
N LEU A 116 1.37 -10.52 7.87
CA LEU A 116 0.82 -11.83 7.55
C LEU A 116 -0.08 -12.35 8.67
N GLU A 117 0.35 -12.22 9.92
CA GLU A 117 -0.44 -12.63 11.08
C GLU A 117 -1.74 -11.86 11.19
N VAL A 118 -1.67 -10.53 11.08
CA VAL A 118 -2.86 -9.66 11.15
C VAL A 118 -3.85 -10.04 10.06
N MET A 119 -3.40 -10.10 8.82
CA MET A 119 -4.28 -10.35 7.68
C MET A 119 -4.86 -11.76 7.69
N SER A 120 -4.08 -12.75 8.13
CA SER A 120 -4.55 -14.14 8.18
C SER A 120 -5.57 -14.37 9.29
N SER A 121 -5.61 -13.51 10.31
CA SER A 121 -6.57 -13.60 11.41
C SER A 121 -7.93 -13.01 11.09
N LEU A 122 -8.05 -12.25 9.99
CA LEU A 122 -9.25 -11.50 9.66
C LEU A 122 -10.15 -12.27 8.70
N GLU A 123 -11.45 -12.30 9.02
CA GLU A 123 -12.43 -12.83 8.09
C GLU A 123 -12.65 -11.85 6.94
N GLY A 124 -13.00 -12.38 5.78
CA GLY A 124 -13.32 -11.57 4.61
C GLY A 124 -12.13 -11.23 3.73
N TYR A 125 -10.93 -11.65 4.11
CA TYR A 125 -9.74 -11.57 3.28
C TYR A 125 -9.24 -12.96 2.91
N ARG A 126 -8.76 -13.11 1.68
CA ARG A 126 -8.09 -14.32 1.21
C ARG A 126 -6.71 -13.99 0.70
N ASN A 127 -5.69 -14.69 1.23
CA ASN A 127 -4.32 -14.54 0.75
C ASN A 127 -4.22 -15.03 -0.69
N GLN A 128 -3.67 -14.23 -1.58
CA GLN A 128 -3.49 -14.61 -2.99
C GLN A 128 -2.25 -15.49 -3.22
N SER A 129 -1.43 -15.70 -2.19
CA SER A 129 -0.33 -16.65 -2.27
C SER A 129 -0.85 -18.08 -2.16
N ALA A 130 -0.40 -18.96 -3.05
CA ALA A 130 -0.76 -20.37 -3.01
C ALA A 130 -0.26 -21.07 -1.73
N SER A 131 0.83 -20.57 -1.14
CA SER A 131 1.42 -21.11 0.09
C SER A 131 0.96 -20.36 1.34
N ASN A 132 -0.01 -19.47 1.24
CA ASN A 132 -0.57 -18.67 2.33
C ASN A 132 0.47 -17.78 3.02
N ASP A 133 1.41 -17.27 2.27
CA ASP A 133 2.45 -16.37 2.78
C ASP A 133 2.65 -15.16 1.86
N TYR A 134 3.79 -15.03 1.23
CA TYR A 134 4.14 -13.88 0.39
C TYR A 134 4.02 -14.21 -1.08
N VAL A 135 3.77 -13.18 -1.90
CA VAL A 135 3.73 -13.33 -3.35
C VAL A 135 5.01 -12.77 -3.97
N PRO A 136 5.41 -13.22 -5.17
CA PRO A 136 6.48 -12.55 -5.92
C PRO A 136 6.09 -11.09 -6.20
N ARG A 137 7.09 -10.21 -6.37
CA ARG A 137 6.81 -8.81 -6.67
C ARG A 137 5.88 -8.70 -7.89
N PRO A 138 4.65 -8.19 -7.72
CA PRO A 138 3.76 -8.00 -8.86
C PRO A 138 4.24 -6.85 -9.75
N GLU A 139 3.90 -6.89 -11.03
CA GLU A 139 4.25 -5.83 -11.97
C GLU A 139 3.66 -4.47 -11.55
N SER A 140 2.53 -4.50 -10.85
CA SER A 140 1.89 -3.29 -10.34
C SER A 140 2.72 -2.55 -9.29
N ARG A 141 3.77 -3.17 -8.73
CA ARG A 141 4.72 -2.48 -7.85
C ARG A 141 6.06 -2.36 -8.57
N PRO A 142 6.37 -1.18 -9.14
CA PRO A 142 7.62 -0.99 -9.86
C PRO A 142 8.84 -1.12 -8.95
N VAL A 143 9.97 -1.53 -9.53
CA VAL A 143 11.25 -1.48 -8.83
C VAL A 143 11.68 -0.01 -8.70
N THR A 144 11.99 0.42 -7.49
CA THR A 144 12.46 1.78 -7.21
C THR A 144 13.84 1.72 -6.55
N LYS A 145 14.49 2.86 -6.47
CA LYS A 145 15.75 2.98 -5.72
C LYS A 145 15.57 2.48 -4.29
N PHE A 146 14.42 2.76 -3.68
CA PHE A 146 14.14 2.35 -2.31
C PHE A 146 14.08 0.84 -2.17
N SER A 147 13.39 0.15 -3.08
CA SER A 147 13.19 -1.30 -3.01
C SER A 147 14.43 -2.10 -3.41
N GLY A 148 15.41 -1.48 -4.06
CA GLY A 148 16.62 -2.16 -4.52
C GLY A 148 17.86 -1.97 -3.65
N HIS A 149 17.83 -1.12 -2.64
CA HIS A 149 19.04 -0.62 -2.00
C HIS A 149 19.38 -1.19 -0.63
N ARG A 150 18.53 -1.97 -0.02
CA ARG A 150 18.88 -2.51 1.29
C ARG A 150 19.62 -3.82 1.13
N LEU A 151 20.94 -3.70 1.20
CA LEU A 151 21.85 -4.84 1.07
C LEU A 151 21.49 -5.94 2.06
N GLY A 152 21.31 -7.15 1.55
CA GLY A 152 21.04 -8.32 2.37
C GLY A 152 19.59 -8.47 2.80
N HIS A 153 18.71 -7.54 2.45
CA HIS A 153 17.29 -7.61 2.77
C HIS A 153 16.48 -7.71 1.49
N GLY A 154 15.61 -8.72 1.41
CA GLY A 154 14.62 -8.80 0.36
C GLY A 154 13.47 -7.85 0.61
N VAL A 155 12.50 -7.88 -0.28
CA VAL A 155 11.22 -7.21 -0.09
C VAL A 155 10.15 -8.30 -0.06
N TRP A 156 9.25 -8.19 0.91
CA TRP A 156 8.12 -9.11 1.05
C TRP A 156 6.86 -8.41 0.57
N ASP A 157 6.19 -9.01 -0.40
CA ASP A 157 4.91 -8.55 -0.90
C ASP A 157 3.80 -9.45 -0.38
N LEU A 158 2.71 -8.83 0.08
CA LEU A 158 1.52 -9.52 0.55
C LEU A 158 0.31 -8.97 -0.21
N MET A 159 -0.50 -9.87 -0.74
CA MET A 159 -1.71 -9.48 -1.46
C MET A 159 -2.89 -10.27 -0.91
N PHE A 160 -3.87 -9.56 -0.37
CA PHE A 160 -5.07 -10.14 0.19
C PHE A 160 -6.30 -9.60 -0.54
N GLU A 161 -7.13 -10.49 -1.00
CA GLU A 161 -8.36 -10.16 -1.73
C GLU A 161 -9.54 -10.10 -0.78
N ARG A 162 -10.37 -9.06 -0.91
CA ARG A 162 -11.63 -9.01 -0.17
C ARG A 162 -12.63 -9.99 -0.78
N VAL A 163 -13.09 -10.97 0.03
CA VAL A 163 -14.04 -12.00 -0.40
C VAL A 163 -15.40 -11.90 0.29
N LYS A 164 -15.53 -10.99 1.26
CA LYS A 164 -16.82 -10.75 1.95
C LYS A 164 -17.12 -9.28 2.10
#